data_48c38e06987ab5db6715b8e25fc04ecb
#
_entry.id   48c38e06987ab5db6715b8e25fc04ecb
#
_cell.length_a   1.000
_cell.length_b   1.000
_cell.length_c   1.000
_cell.angle_alpha   90.00
_cell.angle_beta   90.00
_cell.angle_gamma   90.00
#
_symmetry.space_group_name_H-M   'P 1'
#
loop_
_entity.id
_entity.type
_entity.pdbx_description
1 polymer ?
#
loop_
_entity_poly.entity_id
_entity_poly.type
_entity_poly.pdbx_seq_one_letter_code
_entity_poly.pdbx_strand_id
1 'polypeptide(L)'
;VPFPLPPANVDHRRVFAYLRKRGIAPQVIRGFVEAGLLYEDAQHHNCVFVGRDQSGAPVFANQRGTYDWNSSSFKGDVPGSNKDIAFRLYCSKKHDAVLVFEAPIDLMSFCTLHRKVTSNAVALCGLYEGGLRTYLRDNPHIRRIILCLDNDEHGRQATQKLREMFSAEDYEVSQQLPPQGKDWNEYLLQRNVLRERG
;
A
#
# COMPACT_ATOMS: atom_id res chain seq x y z
N VAL A 1 18.99 -10.62 14.75
CA VAL A 1 19.63 -9.91 13.61
C VAL A 1 18.67 -8.85 13.12
N PRO A 2 19.09 -7.56 13.04
CA PRO A 2 18.23 -6.52 12.51
C PRO A 2 17.83 -6.81 11.05
N PHE A 3 16.59 -6.45 10.67
CA PHE A 3 16.12 -6.58 9.31
C PHE A 3 16.98 -5.70 8.36
N PRO A 4 17.52 -6.25 7.26
CA PRO A 4 18.48 -5.54 6.42
C PRO A 4 17.80 -4.60 5.42
N LEU A 5 17.37 -3.43 5.88
CA LEU A 5 16.85 -2.39 5.00
C LEU A 5 17.92 -1.88 4.03
N PRO A 6 17.59 -1.64 2.75
CA PRO A 6 18.50 -0.98 1.82
C PRO A 6 18.96 0.38 2.36
N PRO A 7 20.24 0.77 2.17
CA PRO A 7 20.73 2.07 2.61
C PRO A 7 19.90 3.22 2.01
N ALA A 8 19.57 4.21 2.83
CA ALA A 8 18.79 5.35 2.40
C ALA A 8 19.67 6.37 1.64
N ASN A 9 19.12 6.91 0.55
CA ASN A 9 19.72 8.03 -0.14
C ASN A 9 19.68 9.30 0.74
N VAL A 10 20.54 10.27 0.44
CA VAL A 10 20.60 11.55 1.16
C VAL A 10 19.35 12.40 0.96
N ASP A 11 18.63 12.19 -0.13
CA ASP A 11 17.34 12.82 -0.42
C ASP A 11 16.38 11.80 -1.06
N HIS A 12 15.19 12.25 -1.42
CA HIS A 12 14.16 11.40 -2.06
C HIS A 12 13.58 12.06 -3.32
N ARG A 13 14.40 12.83 -4.02
CA ARG A 13 13.94 13.61 -5.20
C ARG A 13 13.41 12.72 -6.30
N ARG A 14 14.10 11.61 -6.59
CA ARG A 14 13.68 10.72 -7.68
C ARG A 14 12.41 9.97 -7.34
N VAL A 15 12.29 9.48 -6.13
CA VAL A 15 11.08 8.83 -5.62
C VAL A 15 9.91 9.81 -5.64
N PHE A 16 10.14 11.05 -5.18
CA PHE A 16 9.12 12.09 -5.22
C PHE A 16 8.65 12.36 -6.66
N ALA A 17 9.58 12.58 -7.59
CA ALA A 17 9.25 12.83 -9.00
C ALA A 17 8.50 11.66 -9.64
N TYR A 18 8.92 10.43 -9.37
CA TYR A 18 8.26 9.22 -9.86
C TYR A 18 6.82 9.11 -9.37
N LEU A 19 6.60 9.28 -8.07
CA LEU A 19 5.27 9.17 -7.48
C LEU A 19 4.36 10.33 -7.95
N ARG A 20 4.90 11.52 -8.16
CA ARG A 20 4.18 12.62 -8.78
C ARG A 20 3.73 12.28 -10.20
N LYS A 21 4.62 11.68 -10.99
CA LYS A 21 4.29 11.19 -12.33
C LYS A 21 3.19 10.12 -12.31
N ARG A 22 3.12 9.34 -11.24
CA ARG A 22 2.06 8.36 -10.99
C ARG A 22 0.77 8.98 -10.44
N GLY A 23 0.70 10.30 -10.36
CA GLY A 23 -0.49 11.05 -9.95
C GLY A 23 -0.65 11.25 -8.46
N ILE A 24 0.28 10.77 -7.64
CA ILE A 24 0.18 10.88 -6.18
C ILE A 24 0.36 12.33 -5.74
N ALA A 25 -0.51 12.81 -4.86
CA ALA A 25 -0.43 14.17 -4.32
C ALA A 25 0.83 14.39 -3.48
N PRO A 26 1.47 15.58 -3.58
CA PRO A 26 2.70 15.86 -2.83
C PRO A 26 2.54 15.67 -1.31
N GLN A 27 1.42 16.07 -0.75
CA GLN A 27 1.16 15.95 0.68
C GLN A 27 1.04 14.49 1.13
N VAL A 28 0.56 13.60 0.27
CA VAL A 28 0.52 12.15 0.55
C VAL A 28 1.95 11.59 0.57
N ILE A 29 2.76 11.95 -0.44
CA ILE A 29 4.16 11.51 -0.51
C ILE A 29 4.92 11.97 0.74
N ARG A 30 4.83 13.26 1.07
CA ARG A 30 5.50 13.81 2.27
C ARG A 30 5.04 13.13 3.55
N GLY A 31 3.74 12.90 3.70
CA GLY A 31 3.20 12.22 4.88
C GLY A 31 3.78 10.81 5.06
N PHE A 32 3.93 10.06 3.98
CA PHE A 32 4.53 8.72 4.03
C PHE A 32 6.02 8.76 4.36
N VAL A 33 6.75 9.72 3.79
CA VAL A 33 8.18 9.92 4.09
C VAL A 33 8.38 10.33 5.56
N GLU A 34 7.63 11.32 6.02
CA GLU A 34 7.72 11.81 7.42
C GLU A 34 7.33 10.75 8.43
N ALA A 35 6.40 9.86 8.10
CA ALA A 35 6.00 8.75 8.96
C ALA A 35 7.02 7.59 8.97
N GLY A 36 8.09 7.67 8.19
CA GLY A 36 9.09 6.61 8.08
C GLY A 36 8.60 5.38 7.33
N LEU A 37 7.62 5.54 6.46
CA LEU A 37 7.01 4.45 5.69
C LEU A 37 7.55 4.36 4.25
N LEU A 38 8.24 5.39 3.79
CA LEU A 38 8.74 5.49 2.42
C LEU A 38 10.07 6.24 2.41
N TYR A 39 11.04 5.70 1.69
CA TYR A 39 12.29 6.39 1.40
C TYR A 39 12.85 5.95 0.05
N GLU A 40 13.89 6.65 -0.43
CA GLU A 40 14.61 6.32 -1.66
C GLU A 40 15.88 5.56 -1.30
N ASP A 41 16.13 4.39 -1.95
CA ASP A 41 17.38 3.69 -1.71
C ASP A 41 18.55 4.39 -2.42
N ALA A 42 19.73 4.31 -1.81
CA ALA A 42 20.93 5.02 -2.28
C ALA A 42 21.53 4.39 -3.54
N GLN A 43 21.33 3.10 -3.77
CA GLN A 43 22.00 2.36 -4.83
C GLN A 43 21.22 2.40 -6.14
N HIS A 44 19.91 2.20 -6.10
CA HIS A 44 19.07 2.09 -7.30
C HIS A 44 17.99 3.16 -7.39
N HIS A 45 17.88 4.02 -6.40
CA HIS A 45 16.85 5.07 -6.31
C HIS A 45 15.42 4.52 -6.39
N ASN A 46 15.22 3.30 -5.86
CA ASN A 46 13.90 2.70 -5.77
C ASN A 46 13.08 3.34 -4.67
N CYS A 47 11.76 3.29 -4.81
CA CYS A 47 10.86 3.45 -3.66
C CYS A 47 11.06 2.26 -2.73
N VAL A 48 11.28 2.51 -1.45
CA VAL A 48 11.30 1.49 -0.39
C VAL A 48 10.14 1.76 0.55
N PHE A 49 9.15 0.88 0.53
CA PHE A 49 7.98 0.93 1.40
C PHE A 49 8.22 0.03 2.60
N VAL A 50 8.28 0.62 3.79
CA VAL A 50 8.70 -0.07 5.02
C VAL A 50 7.48 -0.53 5.80
N GLY A 51 7.42 -1.83 6.08
CA GLY A 51 6.45 -2.42 6.99
C GLY A 51 7.02 -2.54 8.40
N ARG A 52 6.29 -2.00 9.38
CA ARG A 52 6.70 -2.01 10.78
C ARG A 52 5.76 -2.87 11.59
N ASP A 53 6.32 -3.62 12.54
CA ASP A 53 5.51 -4.40 13.47
C ASP A 53 4.85 -3.51 14.54
N GLN A 54 4.14 -4.12 15.47
CA GLN A 54 3.43 -3.42 16.53
C GLN A 54 4.37 -2.58 17.43
N SER A 55 5.64 -2.98 17.56
CA SER A 55 6.65 -2.23 18.33
C SER A 55 7.22 -1.05 17.55
N GLY A 56 6.92 -0.91 16.27
CA GLY A 56 7.49 0.08 15.38
C GLY A 56 8.79 -0.37 14.70
N ALA A 57 9.25 -1.60 14.93
CA ALA A 57 10.45 -2.12 14.29
C ALA A 57 10.21 -2.42 12.80
N PRO A 58 11.15 -2.06 11.90
CA PRO A 58 11.06 -2.42 10.51
C PRO A 58 11.33 -3.93 10.35
N VAL A 59 10.39 -4.65 9.75
CA VAL A 59 10.46 -6.10 9.56
C VAL A 59 10.08 -6.54 8.15
N PHE A 60 9.72 -5.60 7.31
CA PHE A 60 9.29 -5.83 5.94
C PHE A 60 9.66 -4.61 5.08
N ALA A 61 10.02 -4.83 3.85
CA ALA A 61 10.10 -3.76 2.87
C ALA A 61 9.74 -4.26 1.47
N ASN A 62 8.95 -3.46 0.76
CA ASN A 62 8.61 -3.68 -0.65
C ASN A 62 9.28 -2.58 -1.48
N GLN A 63 9.90 -2.97 -2.58
CA GLN A 63 10.62 -2.05 -3.46
C GLN A 63 9.87 -1.86 -4.76
N ARG A 64 9.91 -0.63 -5.27
CA ARG A 64 9.39 -0.28 -6.59
C ARG A 64 10.43 0.55 -7.33
N GLY A 65 10.84 0.07 -8.52
CA GLY A 65 11.76 0.80 -9.37
C GLY A 65 11.16 2.10 -9.91
N THR A 66 11.98 3.13 -10.01
CA THR A 66 11.58 4.45 -10.52
C THR A 66 12.00 4.68 -11.97
N TYR A 67 12.73 3.74 -12.57
CA TYR A 67 13.15 3.77 -13.97
C TYR A 67 12.23 2.91 -14.81
N ASP A 68 11.59 3.50 -15.81
CA ASP A 68 10.67 2.81 -16.73
C ASP A 68 11.38 2.41 -18.03
N TRP A 69 12.57 1.82 -17.93
CA TRP A 69 13.29 1.29 -19.08
C TRP A 69 12.57 0.03 -19.60
N ASN A 70 12.16 0.04 -20.86
CA ASN A 70 11.52 -1.10 -21.53
C ASN A 70 10.20 -1.58 -20.91
N SER A 71 9.35 -0.66 -20.43
CA SER A 71 8.02 -0.94 -19.89
C SER A 71 7.93 -1.91 -18.70
N SER A 72 9.06 -2.31 -18.13
CA SER A 72 9.07 -3.12 -16.91
C SER A 72 9.83 -2.39 -15.80
N SER A 73 9.13 -2.01 -14.75
CA SER A 73 9.75 -1.49 -13.55
C SER A 73 10.01 -2.63 -12.56
N PHE A 74 11.17 -2.57 -11.88
CA PHE A 74 11.48 -3.52 -10.81
C PHE A 74 10.48 -3.39 -9.68
N LYS A 75 10.01 -4.53 -9.17
CA LYS A 75 9.22 -4.59 -7.93
C LYS A 75 9.47 -5.91 -7.22
N GLY A 76 9.49 -5.89 -5.92
CA GLY A 76 9.69 -7.08 -5.11
C GLY A 76 9.95 -6.75 -3.65
N ASP A 77 9.85 -7.76 -2.82
CA ASP A 77 10.14 -7.62 -1.40
C ASP A 77 11.64 -7.74 -1.15
N VAL A 78 12.15 -6.99 -0.18
CA VAL A 78 13.52 -7.16 0.30
C VAL A 78 13.67 -8.55 0.94
N PRO A 79 14.74 -9.31 0.61
CA PRO A 79 14.97 -10.61 1.24
C PRO A 79 14.93 -10.54 2.77
N GLY A 80 14.27 -11.50 3.41
CA GLY A 80 14.08 -11.51 4.87
C GLY A 80 12.86 -10.76 5.35
N SER A 81 12.08 -10.18 4.45
CA SER A 81 10.81 -9.50 4.79
C SER A 81 9.82 -10.44 5.44
N ASN A 82 9.17 -9.96 6.50
CA ASN A 82 8.08 -10.68 7.14
C ASN A 82 6.74 -10.37 6.44
N LYS A 83 6.28 -11.28 5.61
CA LYS A 83 5.03 -11.13 4.86
C LYS A 83 3.77 -11.16 5.74
N ASP A 84 3.88 -11.63 6.97
CA ASP A 84 2.78 -11.57 7.94
C ASP A 84 2.58 -10.17 8.53
N ILE A 85 3.48 -9.25 8.23
CA ILE A 85 3.35 -7.83 8.56
C ILE A 85 2.95 -7.03 7.32
N ALA A 86 3.62 -7.23 6.20
CA ALA A 86 3.44 -6.48 4.96
C ALA A 86 3.58 -4.96 5.18
N PHE A 87 2.98 -4.16 4.33
CA PHE A 87 2.99 -2.69 4.46
C PHE A 87 1.69 -2.25 5.15
N ARG A 88 1.79 -1.40 6.17
CA ARG A 88 0.60 -0.98 6.91
C ARG A 88 0.71 0.43 7.47
N LEU A 89 -0.41 1.11 7.59
CA LEU A 89 -0.51 2.39 8.24
C LEU A 89 -0.81 2.22 9.73
N TYR A 90 -0.52 3.26 10.50
CA TYR A 90 -0.92 3.34 11.90
C TYR A 90 -2.44 3.12 12.03
N CYS A 91 -2.84 2.36 13.05
CA CYS A 91 -4.23 2.08 13.33
C CYS A 91 -4.80 3.05 14.37
N SER A 92 -5.76 3.86 13.96
CA SER A 92 -6.52 4.71 14.87
C SER A 92 -7.58 3.88 15.59
N LYS A 93 -7.68 4.04 16.90
CA LYS A 93 -8.73 3.42 17.72
C LYS A 93 -10.12 4.06 17.53
N LYS A 94 -10.17 5.19 16.82
CA LYS A 94 -11.43 5.90 16.55
C LYS A 94 -12.26 5.26 15.43
N HIS A 95 -11.66 4.37 14.65
CA HIS A 95 -12.30 3.73 13.51
C HIS A 95 -12.21 2.21 13.64
N ASP A 96 -13.28 1.52 13.30
CA ASP A 96 -13.40 0.07 13.40
C ASP A 96 -13.25 -0.65 12.05
N ALA A 97 -12.87 0.08 10.99
CA ALA A 97 -12.66 -0.47 9.66
C ALA A 97 -11.20 -0.44 9.25
N VAL A 98 -10.79 -1.40 8.42
CA VAL A 98 -9.48 -1.44 7.75
C VAL A 98 -9.68 -1.54 6.25
N LEU A 99 -8.91 -0.73 5.50
CA LEU A 99 -8.84 -0.80 4.04
C LEU A 99 -7.70 -1.73 3.62
N VAL A 100 -7.92 -2.59 2.63
CA VAL A 100 -6.94 -3.57 2.18
C VAL A 100 -6.64 -3.39 0.70
N PHE A 101 -5.37 -3.16 0.37
CA PHE A 101 -4.86 -2.95 -1.01
C PHE A 101 -3.86 -4.04 -1.38
N GLU A 102 -3.63 -4.23 -2.69
CA GLU A 102 -2.56 -5.11 -3.17
C GLU A 102 -1.18 -4.47 -3.04
N ALA A 103 -1.05 -3.19 -3.40
CA ALA A 103 0.24 -2.50 -3.45
C ALA A 103 0.20 -1.15 -2.72
N PRO A 104 1.35 -0.71 -2.17
CA PRO A 104 1.44 0.60 -1.51
C PRO A 104 1.05 1.77 -2.41
N ILE A 105 1.37 1.72 -3.71
CA ILE A 105 1.00 2.80 -4.65
C ILE A 105 -0.51 2.92 -4.81
N ASP A 106 -1.26 1.82 -4.76
CA ASP A 106 -2.72 1.84 -4.79
C ASP A 106 -3.30 2.48 -3.53
N LEU A 107 -2.73 2.18 -2.38
CA LEU A 107 -3.09 2.82 -1.11
C LEU A 107 -2.83 4.34 -1.20
N MET A 108 -1.66 4.77 -1.67
CA MET A 108 -1.33 6.19 -1.87
C MET A 108 -2.27 6.87 -2.87
N SER A 109 -2.67 6.16 -3.92
CA SER A 109 -3.64 6.64 -4.92
C SER A 109 -5.00 6.88 -4.29
N PHE A 110 -5.46 5.95 -3.47
CA PHE A 110 -6.71 6.08 -2.71
C PHE A 110 -6.67 7.29 -1.76
N CYS A 111 -5.57 7.47 -1.03
CA CYS A 111 -5.37 8.65 -0.17
C CYS A 111 -5.43 9.96 -0.98
N THR A 112 -4.82 9.97 -2.16
CA THR A 112 -4.83 11.13 -3.07
C THR A 112 -6.25 11.46 -3.53
N LEU A 113 -7.03 10.46 -3.92
CA LEU A 113 -8.41 10.61 -4.37
C LEU A 113 -9.32 11.15 -3.26
N HIS A 114 -9.09 10.74 -2.02
CA HIS A 114 -9.88 11.13 -0.86
C HIS A 114 -9.31 12.36 -0.13
N ARG A 115 -8.22 12.95 -0.63
CA ARG A 115 -7.58 14.17 -0.13
C ARG A 115 -7.18 14.12 1.34
N LYS A 116 -6.90 12.95 1.86
CA LYS A 116 -6.42 12.76 3.24
C LYS A 116 -5.60 11.49 3.33
N VAL A 117 -4.64 11.49 4.25
CA VAL A 117 -3.95 10.26 4.62
C VAL A 117 -4.92 9.44 5.46
N THR A 118 -5.29 8.28 4.95
CA THR A 118 -6.17 7.36 5.63
C THR A 118 -5.37 6.64 6.71
N SER A 119 -5.94 6.52 7.90
CA SER A 119 -5.48 5.54 8.89
C SER A 119 -6.17 4.20 8.62
N ASN A 120 -5.71 3.15 9.29
CA ASN A 120 -6.34 1.82 9.24
C ASN A 120 -6.32 1.25 7.82
N ALA A 121 -5.14 1.07 7.28
CA ALA A 121 -4.97 0.48 5.97
C ALA A 121 -3.76 -0.47 5.93
N VAL A 122 -3.88 -1.49 5.10
CA VAL A 122 -2.83 -2.49 4.83
C VAL A 122 -2.68 -2.63 3.31
N ALA A 123 -1.45 -2.72 2.84
CA ALA A 123 -1.13 -3.18 1.49
C ALA A 123 -0.41 -4.52 1.62
N LEU A 124 -0.99 -5.56 1.04
CA LEU A 124 -0.50 -6.94 1.20
C LEU A 124 0.81 -7.18 0.45
N CYS A 125 1.12 -6.35 -0.54
CA CYS A 125 2.26 -6.51 -1.46
C CYS A 125 2.20 -7.87 -2.16
N GLY A 126 1.05 -8.18 -2.70
CA GLY A 126 0.59 -9.43 -3.28
C GLY A 126 -0.82 -9.74 -2.80
N LEU A 127 -1.16 -11.00 -2.70
CA LEU A 127 -2.52 -11.46 -2.33
C LEU A 127 -2.56 -12.35 -1.08
N TYR A 128 -1.40 -12.58 -0.44
CA TYR A 128 -1.33 -13.33 0.79
C TYR A 128 -1.88 -12.52 1.96
N GLU A 129 -2.77 -13.13 2.73
CA GLU A 129 -3.57 -12.47 3.77
C GLU A 129 -2.85 -12.23 5.10
N GLY A 130 -1.62 -12.70 5.24
CA GLY A 130 -0.90 -12.65 6.52
C GLY A 130 -0.80 -11.27 7.14
N GLY A 131 -0.53 -10.24 6.31
CA GLY A 131 -0.45 -8.85 6.78
C GLY A 131 -1.77 -8.33 7.33
N LEU A 132 -2.89 -8.68 6.70
CA LEU A 132 -4.22 -8.34 7.22
C LEU A 132 -4.51 -9.09 8.53
N ARG A 133 -4.24 -10.38 8.57
CA ARG A 133 -4.50 -11.21 9.76
C ARG A 133 -3.74 -10.68 10.97
N THR A 134 -2.48 -10.35 10.82
CA THR A 134 -1.67 -9.78 11.91
C THR A 134 -2.17 -8.41 12.33
N TYR A 135 -2.56 -7.57 11.36
CA TYR A 135 -3.12 -6.25 11.65
C TYR A 135 -4.40 -6.33 12.48
N LEU A 136 -5.27 -7.28 12.17
CA LEU A 136 -6.50 -7.52 12.93
C LEU A 136 -6.21 -8.03 14.35
N ARG A 137 -5.20 -8.90 14.49
CA ARG A 137 -4.76 -9.40 15.80
C ARG A 137 -4.20 -8.28 16.66
N ASP A 138 -3.38 -7.40 16.08
CA ASP A 138 -2.78 -6.27 16.77
C ASP A 138 -3.83 -5.19 17.13
N ASN A 139 -4.95 -5.17 16.44
CA ASN A 139 -5.99 -4.14 16.56
C ASN A 139 -7.38 -4.77 16.71
N PRO A 140 -7.67 -5.37 17.87
CA PRO A 140 -8.90 -6.16 18.07
C PRO A 140 -10.20 -5.34 18.06
N HIS A 141 -10.14 -4.02 18.05
CA HIS A 141 -11.31 -3.15 17.90
C HIS A 141 -11.84 -3.09 16.46
N ILE A 142 -11.05 -3.54 15.47
CA ILE A 142 -11.48 -3.60 14.07
C ILE A 142 -12.58 -4.65 13.91
N ARG A 143 -13.70 -4.25 13.28
CA ARG A 143 -14.85 -5.11 12.98
C ARG A 143 -15.15 -5.21 11.51
N ARG A 144 -14.76 -4.20 10.73
CA ARG A 144 -15.09 -4.10 9.31
C ARG A 144 -13.82 -4.15 8.46
N ILE A 145 -13.87 -4.95 7.41
CA ILE A 145 -12.80 -5.08 6.42
C ILE A 145 -13.34 -4.62 5.09
N ILE A 146 -12.67 -3.66 4.46
CA ILE A 146 -13.03 -3.13 3.14
C ILE A 146 -11.94 -3.54 2.16
N LEU A 147 -12.24 -4.49 1.28
CA LEU A 147 -11.30 -5.02 0.32
C LEU A 147 -11.24 -4.11 -0.91
N CYS A 148 -10.10 -3.48 -1.13
CA CYS A 148 -9.82 -2.54 -2.22
C CYS A 148 -8.76 -3.14 -3.17
N LEU A 149 -8.87 -4.44 -3.46
CA LEU A 149 -7.91 -5.16 -4.29
C LEU A 149 -8.08 -4.81 -5.77
N ASP A 150 -7.15 -5.26 -6.60
CA ASP A 150 -7.18 -4.99 -8.03
C ASP A 150 -8.42 -5.60 -8.69
N ASN A 151 -8.95 -4.91 -9.70
CA ASN A 151 -10.10 -5.36 -10.47
C ASN A 151 -9.63 -6.16 -11.69
N ASP A 152 -8.90 -7.23 -11.44
CA ASP A 152 -8.51 -8.24 -12.40
C ASP A 152 -8.93 -9.63 -11.90
N GLU A 153 -8.67 -10.66 -12.67
CA GLU A 153 -9.08 -12.02 -12.30
C GLU A 153 -8.48 -12.45 -10.95
N HIS A 154 -7.18 -12.25 -10.75
CA HIS A 154 -6.51 -12.64 -9.51
C HIS A 154 -7.02 -11.83 -8.31
N GLY A 155 -7.22 -10.53 -8.48
CA GLY A 155 -7.75 -9.65 -7.44
C GLY A 155 -9.19 -9.99 -7.08
N ARG A 156 -10.04 -10.32 -8.06
CA ARG A 156 -11.43 -10.73 -7.82
C ARG A 156 -11.51 -12.07 -7.10
N GLN A 157 -10.69 -13.04 -7.48
CA GLN A 157 -10.61 -14.34 -6.81
C GLN A 157 -10.14 -14.18 -5.36
N ALA A 158 -9.11 -13.37 -5.12
CA ALA A 158 -8.63 -13.08 -3.78
C ALA A 158 -9.69 -12.36 -2.93
N THR A 159 -10.41 -11.40 -3.51
CA THR A 159 -11.51 -10.71 -2.84
C THR A 159 -12.57 -11.69 -2.36
N GLN A 160 -12.99 -12.62 -3.21
CA GLN A 160 -13.98 -13.63 -2.84
C GLN A 160 -13.45 -14.55 -1.72
N LYS A 161 -12.23 -15.04 -1.87
CA LYS A 161 -11.58 -15.90 -0.87
C LYS A 161 -11.50 -15.21 0.50
N LEU A 162 -11.02 -13.97 0.53
CA LEU A 162 -10.86 -13.22 1.78
C LEU A 162 -12.21 -12.87 2.40
N ARG A 163 -13.22 -12.56 1.57
CA ARG A 163 -14.59 -12.32 2.05
C ARG A 163 -15.14 -13.54 2.77
N GLU A 164 -15.04 -14.72 2.16
CA GLU A 164 -15.51 -15.98 2.76
C GLU A 164 -14.74 -16.28 4.05
N MET A 165 -13.42 -16.16 4.03
CA MET A 165 -12.54 -16.45 5.16
C MET A 165 -12.87 -15.58 6.38
N PHE A 166 -12.90 -14.27 6.20
CA PHE A 166 -13.07 -13.33 7.32
C PHE A 166 -14.53 -13.17 7.73
N SER A 167 -15.50 -13.36 6.83
CA SER A 167 -16.92 -13.42 7.22
C SER A 167 -17.18 -14.61 8.16
N ALA A 168 -16.50 -15.74 7.94
CA ALA A 168 -16.60 -16.89 8.83
C ALA A 168 -15.99 -16.64 10.22
N GLU A 169 -15.14 -15.62 10.35
CA GLU A 169 -14.53 -15.19 11.61
C GLU A 169 -15.24 -13.96 12.21
N ASP A 170 -16.49 -13.72 11.83
CA ASP A 170 -17.38 -12.67 12.36
C ASP A 170 -16.97 -11.23 12.01
N TYR A 171 -16.14 -11.02 10.97
CA TYR A 171 -15.91 -9.69 10.42
C TYR A 171 -17.01 -9.32 9.41
N GLU A 172 -17.38 -8.05 9.39
CA GLU A 172 -18.18 -7.49 8.31
C GLU A 172 -17.25 -7.16 7.13
N VAL A 173 -17.39 -7.88 6.03
CA VAL A 173 -16.49 -7.75 4.87
C VAL A 173 -17.24 -7.17 3.69
N SER A 174 -16.74 -6.08 3.16
CA SER A 174 -17.22 -5.45 1.94
C SER A 174 -16.08 -5.24 0.95
N GLN A 175 -16.41 -4.83 -0.28
CA GLN A 175 -15.40 -4.48 -1.27
C GLN A 175 -15.65 -3.09 -1.81
N GLN A 176 -14.57 -2.43 -2.22
CA GLN A 176 -14.63 -1.17 -2.93
C GLN A 176 -13.65 -1.24 -4.11
N LEU A 177 -14.19 -1.37 -5.31
CA LEU A 177 -13.39 -1.42 -6.53
C LEU A 177 -13.16 -0.01 -7.06
N PRO A 178 -12.05 0.23 -7.78
CA PRO A 178 -11.91 1.47 -8.54
C PRO A 178 -13.06 1.56 -9.57
N PRO A 179 -13.64 2.76 -9.76
CA PRO A 179 -14.77 2.94 -10.71
C PRO A 179 -14.40 2.61 -12.15
N GLN A 180 -13.13 2.72 -12.52
CA GLN A 180 -12.59 2.37 -13.83
C GLN A 180 -11.16 1.86 -13.67
N GLY A 181 -10.70 1.06 -14.63
CA GLY A 181 -9.33 0.57 -14.64
C GLY A 181 -9.13 -0.67 -13.76
N LYS A 182 -7.91 -1.17 -13.81
CA LYS A 182 -7.51 -2.41 -13.15
C LYS A 182 -7.25 -2.20 -11.66
N ASP A 183 -6.68 -1.04 -11.28
CA ASP A 183 -6.31 -0.73 -9.92
C ASP A 183 -6.52 0.76 -9.60
N TRP A 184 -6.33 1.13 -8.34
CA TRP A 184 -6.56 2.50 -7.88
C TRP A 184 -5.60 3.52 -8.50
N ASN A 185 -4.36 3.13 -8.81
CA ASN A 185 -3.42 4.03 -9.47
C ASN A 185 -3.81 4.30 -10.93
N GLU A 186 -4.22 3.27 -11.65
CA GLU A 186 -4.71 3.43 -13.02
C GLU A 186 -5.94 4.34 -13.06
N TYR A 187 -6.88 4.15 -12.15
CA TYR A 187 -8.05 5.03 -12.03
C TYR A 187 -7.66 6.48 -11.75
N LEU A 188 -6.73 6.70 -10.82
CA LEU A 188 -6.23 8.05 -10.50
C LEU A 188 -5.65 8.73 -11.74
N LEU A 189 -4.80 8.03 -12.51
CA LEU A 189 -4.18 8.55 -13.72
C LEU A 189 -5.22 8.88 -14.80
N GLN A 190 -6.19 8.02 -15.02
CA GLN A 190 -7.29 8.24 -15.97
C GLN A 190 -8.10 9.49 -15.58
N ARG A 191 -8.42 9.63 -14.31
CA ARG A 191 -9.17 10.78 -13.80
C ARG A 191 -8.40 12.08 -13.96
N ASN A 192 -7.08 12.08 -13.74
CA ASN A 192 -6.23 13.26 -13.94
C ASN A 192 -6.20 13.71 -15.40
N VAL A 193 -6.08 12.77 -16.35
CA VAL A 193 -6.13 13.06 -17.79
C VAL A 193 -7.46 13.70 -18.19
N LEU A 194 -8.59 13.25 -17.67
CA LEU A 194 -9.90 13.83 -17.95
C LEU A 194 -10.03 15.26 -17.41
N ARG A 195 -9.43 15.54 -16.25
CA ARG A 195 -9.43 16.90 -15.67
C ARG A 195 -8.58 17.89 -16.45
N GLU A 196 -7.49 17.45 -17.05
CA GLU A 196 -6.61 18.31 -17.86
C GLU A 196 -7.22 18.65 -19.23
N ARG A 197 -8.19 17.88 -19.71
CA ARG A 197 -8.88 18.10 -20.99
C ARG A 197 -10.17 18.90 -20.88
N GLY A 198 -10.65 19.16 -19.69
CA GLY A 198 -11.85 19.96 -19.40
C GLY A 198 -11.51 21.35 -18.92
#